data_6e96defa23abfb3559334e059f7caad9
#
_entry.id   6e96defa23abfb3559334e059f7caad9
#
_cell.length_a   1.000
_cell.length_b   1.000
_cell.length_c   1.000
_cell.angle_alpha   90.00
_cell.angle_beta   90.00
_cell.angle_gamma   90.00
#
_symmetry.space_group_name_H-M   'P 1'
#
loop_
_entity.id
_entity.type
_entity.pdbx_description
1 polymer ?
#
loop_
_entity_poly.entity_id
_entity_poly.type
_entity_poly.pdbx_seq_one_letter_code
_entity_poly.pdbx_strand_id
1 'polypeptide(L)'
;MPDRHQPAPTDRLEPWRRLARRVPFALALGGGLHRWLDPELRTIAKLRRQAAGGLLQPFPDTFEDRYPELFAALAERLGSIDAPRVLSFGCSDGAELRSLRRYLPTAELVGIEINPRVLARAQARLAARPDSRMRYRLASDTRDEPRESFDAILALAVLRHGELEATRPADCTEIMPFAKVAAALADLDARLRPGGWLAVWHAHFRVRDAAATAGYDGESLPFSENDPLDVLYGKDNVRLDGLTNAEVLFHKPA
;
A
#
# COMPACT_ATOMS: atom_id res chain seq x y z
N MET A 1 25.11 41.15 -13.05
CA MET A 1 24.87 39.69 -13.07
C MET A 1 23.75 39.42 -12.11
N PRO A 2 22.54 39.02 -12.56
CA PRO A 2 21.43 38.72 -11.65
C PRO A 2 21.47 37.26 -11.25
N ASP A 3 21.32 37.07 -9.98
CA ASP A 3 21.26 35.81 -9.22
C ASP A 3 20.05 34.94 -9.64
N ARG A 4 20.30 33.74 -10.11
CA ARG A 4 19.23 32.78 -10.44
C ARG A 4 18.94 31.98 -9.19
N HIS A 5 17.94 32.41 -8.42
CA HIS A 5 17.30 31.58 -7.43
C HIS A 5 16.63 30.38 -8.14
N GLN A 6 17.24 29.18 -8.03
CA GLN A 6 16.54 27.94 -8.29
C GLN A 6 15.64 27.65 -7.07
N PRO A 7 14.33 27.41 -7.27
CA PRO A 7 13.46 26.99 -6.17
C PRO A 7 13.84 25.59 -5.72
N ALA A 8 13.83 25.37 -4.41
CA ALA A 8 14.14 24.12 -3.76
C ALA A 8 13.19 22.97 -4.19
N PRO A 9 13.64 21.68 -4.14
CA PRO A 9 12.88 20.53 -4.66
C PRO A 9 11.59 20.21 -3.91
N THR A 10 11.26 20.90 -2.83
CA THR A 10 10.10 20.65 -1.97
C THR A 10 8.75 21.09 -2.55
N ASP A 11 8.75 21.86 -3.65
CA ASP A 11 7.51 22.48 -4.19
C ASP A 11 6.73 21.60 -5.17
N ARG A 12 7.26 20.41 -5.54
CA ARG A 12 6.56 19.47 -6.45
C ARG A 12 5.52 18.58 -5.76
N LEU A 13 5.49 18.56 -4.44
CA LEU A 13 4.59 17.71 -3.65
C LEU A 13 3.28 18.44 -3.24
N GLU A 14 3.18 19.74 -3.42
CA GLU A 14 2.06 20.57 -2.98
C GLU A 14 0.70 20.31 -3.68
N PRO A 15 0.61 20.05 -5.00
CA PRO A 15 -0.69 19.96 -5.66
C PRO A 15 -1.52 18.74 -5.23
N TRP A 16 -0.87 17.60 -4.99
CA TRP A 16 -1.56 16.38 -4.61
C TRP A 16 -1.90 16.33 -3.11
N ARG A 17 -1.11 16.99 -2.23
CA ARG A 17 -1.46 17.19 -0.81
C ARG A 17 -2.76 17.97 -0.66
N ARG A 18 -3.02 18.95 -1.55
CA ARG A 18 -4.29 19.69 -1.60
C ARG A 18 -5.44 18.86 -2.19
N LEU A 19 -5.14 17.97 -3.14
CA LEU A 19 -6.13 17.08 -3.75
C LEU A 19 -6.54 15.95 -2.78
N ALA A 20 -5.59 15.37 -2.04
CA ALA A 20 -5.87 14.39 -0.99
C ALA A 20 -6.75 14.95 0.14
N ARG A 21 -6.65 16.25 0.44
CA ARG A 21 -7.53 16.95 1.40
C ARG A 21 -8.95 17.21 0.85
N ARG A 22 -9.17 17.09 -0.47
CA ARG A 22 -10.43 17.42 -1.15
C ARG A 22 -11.23 16.21 -1.61
N VAL A 23 -10.76 14.98 -1.43
CA VAL A 23 -11.59 13.79 -1.66
C VAL A 23 -12.59 13.71 -0.51
N PRO A 24 -13.83 14.07 -0.74
CA PRO A 24 -14.68 14.53 0.34
C PRO A 24 -15.33 13.35 1.07
N PHE A 25 -15.15 13.34 2.35
CA PHE A 25 -16.14 12.84 3.31
C PHE A 25 -17.58 13.36 3.01
N ALA A 26 -17.71 14.47 2.34
CA ALA A 26 -18.99 15.01 1.84
C ALA A 26 -19.77 14.03 0.95
N LEU A 27 -19.13 13.06 0.29
CA LEU A 27 -19.81 11.99 -0.45
C LEU A 27 -20.41 10.91 0.47
N ALA A 28 -20.03 10.85 1.72
CA ALA A 28 -20.61 9.92 2.68
C ALA A 28 -21.98 10.39 3.22
N LEU A 29 -22.26 11.70 3.21
CA LEU A 29 -23.48 12.29 3.77
C LEU A 29 -24.45 12.82 2.71
N GLY A 30 -24.06 12.97 1.46
CA GLY A 30 -24.86 13.52 0.37
C GLY A 30 -25.36 12.48 -0.62
N GLY A 31 -26.55 11.93 -0.39
CA GLY A 31 -27.36 11.38 -1.46
C GLY A 31 -27.25 9.88 -1.74
N GLY A 32 -28.18 9.10 -1.18
CA GLY A 32 -28.38 7.69 -1.50
C GLY A 32 -28.54 7.40 -3.01
N LEU A 33 -28.98 8.38 -3.80
CA LEU A 33 -29.17 8.23 -5.25
C LEU A 33 -27.85 8.22 -6.04
N HIS A 34 -26.86 9.06 -5.66
CA HIS A 34 -25.54 9.06 -6.31
C HIS A 34 -24.75 7.76 -6.06
N ARG A 35 -24.89 7.16 -4.88
CA ARG A 35 -24.27 5.83 -4.59
C ARG A 35 -24.85 4.72 -5.47
N TRP A 36 -26.08 4.83 -5.90
CA TRP A 36 -26.73 3.85 -6.77
C TRP A 36 -26.31 4.01 -8.24
N LEU A 37 -25.90 5.19 -8.65
CA LEU A 37 -25.54 5.50 -10.04
C LEU A 37 -24.04 5.25 -10.31
N ASP A 38 -23.16 5.37 -9.29
CA ASP A 38 -21.72 5.14 -9.44
C ASP A 38 -21.37 3.65 -9.28
N PRO A 39 -20.92 2.99 -10.37
CA PRO A 39 -20.56 1.57 -10.34
C PRO A 39 -19.37 1.27 -9.41
N GLU A 40 -18.48 2.23 -9.16
CA GLU A 40 -17.32 2.07 -8.26
C GLU A 40 -17.78 2.05 -6.80
N LEU A 41 -18.62 3.01 -6.41
CA LEU A 41 -19.20 3.06 -5.06
C LEU A 41 -20.06 1.81 -4.77
N ARG A 42 -20.79 1.27 -5.76
CA ARG A 42 -21.52 0.00 -5.61
C ARG A 42 -20.57 -1.18 -5.37
N THR A 43 -19.45 -1.22 -6.10
CA THR A 43 -18.44 -2.28 -5.92
C THR A 43 -17.82 -2.18 -4.52
N ILE A 44 -17.44 -1.01 -4.07
CA ILE A 44 -16.92 -0.77 -2.72
C ILE A 44 -17.94 -1.20 -1.65
N ALA A 45 -19.21 -0.82 -1.81
CA ALA A 45 -20.27 -1.21 -0.88
C ALA A 45 -20.51 -2.74 -0.85
N LYS A 46 -20.36 -3.42 -2.00
CA LYS A 46 -20.41 -4.87 -2.09
C LYS A 46 -19.21 -5.52 -1.38
N LEU A 47 -18.00 -5.02 -1.62
CA LEU A 47 -16.78 -5.52 -0.98
C LEU A 47 -16.83 -5.35 0.54
N ARG A 48 -17.29 -4.21 1.05
CA ARG A 48 -17.48 -3.98 2.49
C ARG A 48 -18.41 -5.02 3.13
N ARG A 49 -19.44 -5.46 2.42
CA ARG A 49 -20.39 -6.49 2.92
C ARG A 49 -19.86 -7.91 2.79
N GLN A 50 -19.21 -8.24 1.68
CA GLN A 50 -18.79 -9.61 1.36
C GLN A 50 -17.40 -9.97 1.89
N ALA A 51 -16.50 -9.00 1.94
CA ALA A 51 -15.12 -9.18 2.35
C ALA A 51 -14.78 -8.48 3.67
N ALA A 52 -15.74 -8.39 4.58
CA ALA A 52 -15.58 -7.68 5.86
C ALA A 52 -14.33 -8.12 6.66
N GLY A 53 -13.95 -9.40 6.55
CA GLY A 53 -12.72 -9.94 7.15
C GLY A 53 -11.42 -9.59 6.41
N GLY A 54 -11.46 -9.43 5.08
CA GLY A 54 -10.28 -9.24 4.23
C GLY A 54 -10.07 -7.81 3.69
N LEU A 55 -11.11 -6.97 3.71
CA LEU A 55 -11.00 -5.61 3.18
C LEU A 55 -10.32 -4.69 4.19
N LEU A 56 -9.11 -4.23 3.88
CA LEU A 56 -8.36 -3.25 4.68
C LEU A 56 -8.65 -1.82 4.20
N GLN A 57 -8.32 -1.52 2.93
CA GLN A 57 -8.55 -0.23 2.31
C GLN A 57 -9.60 -0.33 1.21
N PRO A 58 -10.76 0.36 1.32
CA PRO A 58 -11.79 0.31 0.29
C PRO A 58 -11.55 1.23 -0.91
N PHE A 59 -10.65 2.21 -0.81
CA PHE A 59 -10.42 3.23 -1.83
C PHE A 59 -9.21 2.89 -2.69
N PRO A 60 -9.37 2.80 -4.02
CA PRO A 60 -8.33 2.29 -4.92
C PRO A 60 -7.40 3.37 -5.51
N ASP A 61 -7.25 4.51 -4.85
CA ASP A 61 -6.48 5.64 -5.37
C ASP A 61 -5.01 5.29 -5.56
N THR A 62 -4.55 5.38 -6.83
CA THR A 62 -3.16 5.11 -7.19
C THR A 62 -2.74 5.93 -8.42
N PHE A 63 -1.44 6.13 -8.60
CA PHE A 63 -0.83 6.72 -9.80
C PHE A 63 0.60 6.21 -9.99
N GLU A 64 1.12 6.35 -11.21
CA GLU A 64 2.50 5.95 -11.49
C GLU A 64 3.51 6.86 -10.79
N ASP A 65 4.64 6.27 -10.40
CA ASP A 65 5.73 6.93 -9.66
C ASP A 65 5.29 7.62 -8.35
N ARG A 66 4.35 7.02 -7.66
CA ARG A 66 3.92 7.53 -6.36
C ARG A 66 5.04 7.46 -5.31
N TYR A 67 5.94 6.47 -5.42
CA TYR A 67 6.98 6.16 -4.44
C TYR A 67 8.36 5.93 -5.07
N PRO A 68 8.90 6.86 -5.87
CA PRO A 68 10.11 6.65 -6.67
C PRO A 68 11.33 6.31 -5.83
N GLU A 69 11.50 6.99 -4.68
CA GLU A 69 12.64 6.77 -3.80
C GLU A 69 12.57 5.39 -3.11
N LEU A 70 11.36 4.94 -2.73
CA LEU A 70 11.15 3.61 -2.18
C LEU A 70 11.46 2.52 -3.21
N PHE A 71 11.04 2.71 -4.46
CA PHE A 71 11.32 1.76 -5.54
C PHE A 71 12.81 1.70 -5.86
N ALA A 72 13.51 2.84 -5.86
CA ALA A 72 14.95 2.89 -6.04
C ALA A 72 15.69 2.17 -4.89
N ALA A 73 15.31 2.45 -3.65
CA ALA A 73 15.87 1.81 -2.47
C ALA A 73 15.63 0.29 -2.48
N LEU A 74 14.44 -0.16 -2.86
CA LEU A 74 14.14 -1.58 -2.97
C LEU A 74 14.94 -2.25 -4.09
N ALA A 75 15.08 -1.59 -5.24
CA ALA A 75 15.88 -2.08 -6.36
C ALA A 75 17.35 -2.25 -6.00
N GLU A 76 17.92 -1.34 -5.21
CA GLU A 76 19.28 -1.46 -4.69
C GLU A 76 19.44 -2.72 -3.82
N ARG A 77 18.51 -2.99 -2.90
CA ARG A 77 18.53 -4.14 -2.00
C ARG A 77 18.34 -5.48 -2.73
N LEU A 78 17.62 -5.47 -3.83
CA LEU A 78 17.40 -6.65 -4.68
C LEU A 78 18.44 -6.81 -5.78
N GLY A 79 19.38 -5.88 -5.92
CA GLY A 79 20.33 -5.82 -7.05
C GLY A 79 21.25 -7.03 -7.23
N SER A 80 21.40 -7.87 -6.20
CA SER A 80 22.15 -9.13 -6.29
C SER A 80 21.35 -10.31 -6.87
N ILE A 81 20.03 -10.13 -7.06
CA ILE A 81 19.12 -11.17 -7.56
C ILE A 81 18.81 -10.88 -9.03
N ASP A 82 19.17 -11.79 -9.93
CA ASP A 82 19.02 -11.62 -11.38
C ASP A 82 17.56 -11.37 -11.81
N ALA A 83 16.63 -12.16 -11.31
CA ALA A 83 15.20 -12.04 -11.59
C ALA A 83 14.38 -12.09 -10.30
N PRO A 84 14.38 -11.02 -9.48
CA PRO A 84 13.69 -11.03 -8.21
C PRO A 84 12.17 -11.18 -8.40
N ARG A 85 11.55 -11.95 -7.53
CA ARG A 85 10.10 -12.13 -7.52
C ARG A 85 9.47 -11.17 -6.54
N VAL A 86 8.62 -10.28 -7.03
CA VAL A 86 8.05 -9.17 -6.25
C VAL A 86 6.53 -9.20 -6.28
N LEU A 87 5.92 -9.10 -5.10
CA LEU A 87 4.46 -9.01 -4.92
C LEU A 87 4.06 -7.59 -4.55
N SER A 88 3.05 -7.04 -5.23
CA SER A 88 2.27 -5.88 -4.78
C SER A 88 0.92 -6.33 -4.26
N PHE A 89 0.73 -6.21 -2.95
CA PHE A 89 -0.52 -6.52 -2.26
C PHE A 89 -1.41 -5.27 -2.20
N GLY A 90 -2.62 -5.36 -2.78
CA GLY A 90 -3.48 -4.20 -3.01
C GLY A 90 -3.00 -3.34 -4.19
N CYS A 91 -2.61 -4.00 -5.30
CA CYS A 91 -1.96 -3.36 -6.45
C CYS A 91 -2.85 -2.37 -7.22
N SER A 92 -4.11 -2.23 -6.88
CA SER A 92 -5.08 -1.38 -7.55
C SER A 92 -5.10 -1.61 -9.09
N ASP A 93 -5.01 -0.55 -9.88
CA ASP A 93 -5.00 -0.62 -11.35
C ASP A 93 -3.63 -0.96 -11.97
N GLY A 94 -2.70 -1.42 -11.14
CA GLY A 94 -1.36 -1.87 -11.54
C GLY A 94 -0.36 -0.74 -11.76
N ALA A 95 -0.65 0.51 -11.39
CA ALA A 95 0.28 1.64 -11.52
C ALA A 95 1.61 1.38 -10.83
N GLU A 96 1.55 0.79 -9.62
CA GLU A 96 2.73 0.41 -8.83
C GLU A 96 3.63 -0.59 -9.55
N LEU A 97 3.07 -1.68 -10.11
CA LEU A 97 3.86 -2.67 -10.82
C LEU A 97 4.48 -2.10 -12.11
N ARG A 98 3.75 -1.22 -12.82
CA ARG A 98 4.30 -0.55 -14.01
C ARG A 98 5.45 0.39 -13.64
N SER A 99 5.36 1.03 -12.48
CA SER A 99 6.47 1.84 -11.94
C SER A 99 7.65 0.96 -11.57
N LEU A 100 7.43 -0.11 -10.79
CA LEU A 100 8.46 -1.06 -10.39
C LEU A 100 9.21 -1.66 -11.59
N ARG A 101 8.55 -1.92 -12.72
CA ARG A 101 9.19 -2.44 -13.93
C ARG A 101 10.35 -1.56 -14.42
N ARG A 102 10.31 -0.25 -14.17
CA ARG A 102 11.41 0.67 -14.56
C ARG A 102 12.62 0.53 -13.65
N TYR A 103 12.41 0.18 -12.39
CA TYR A 103 13.47 -0.01 -11.39
C TYR A 103 14.01 -1.45 -11.37
N LEU A 104 13.15 -2.42 -11.68
CA LEU A 104 13.41 -3.85 -11.66
C LEU A 104 13.03 -4.47 -13.01
N PRO A 105 13.85 -4.27 -14.07
CA PRO A 105 13.48 -4.64 -15.44
C PRO A 105 13.37 -6.16 -15.65
N THR A 106 14.07 -6.97 -14.86
CA THR A 106 14.06 -8.44 -14.95
C THR A 106 13.10 -9.12 -13.99
N ALA A 107 12.52 -8.40 -13.02
CA ALA A 107 11.71 -8.97 -11.96
C ALA A 107 10.45 -9.71 -12.47
N GLU A 108 10.06 -10.77 -11.77
CA GLU A 108 8.72 -11.35 -11.86
C GLU A 108 7.78 -10.57 -10.95
N LEU A 109 6.82 -9.86 -11.55
CA LEU A 109 5.89 -8.98 -10.86
C LEU A 109 4.52 -9.62 -10.71
N VAL A 110 4.03 -9.70 -9.49
CA VAL A 110 2.70 -10.23 -9.16
C VAL A 110 1.88 -9.16 -8.46
N GLY A 111 0.70 -8.84 -8.99
CA GLY A 111 -0.25 -7.94 -8.35
C GLY A 111 -1.47 -8.70 -7.81
N ILE A 112 -1.83 -8.43 -6.56
CA ILE A 112 -3.06 -8.94 -5.95
C ILE A 112 -3.96 -7.76 -5.62
N GLU A 113 -5.23 -7.84 -6.04
CA GLU A 113 -6.23 -6.81 -5.81
C GLU A 113 -7.58 -7.45 -5.49
N ILE A 114 -8.29 -6.92 -4.50
CA ILE A 114 -9.60 -7.39 -4.06
C ILE A 114 -10.74 -6.81 -4.91
N ASN A 115 -10.54 -5.63 -5.51
CA ASN A 115 -11.55 -4.93 -6.30
C ASN A 115 -11.54 -5.39 -7.76
N PRO A 116 -12.53 -6.18 -8.22
CA PRO A 116 -12.53 -6.74 -9.57
C PRO A 116 -12.58 -5.68 -10.68
N ARG A 117 -13.19 -4.51 -10.43
CA ARG A 117 -13.28 -3.43 -11.43
C ARG A 117 -11.93 -2.75 -11.65
N VAL A 118 -11.22 -2.52 -10.56
CA VAL A 118 -9.90 -1.89 -10.59
C VAL A 118 -8.89 -2.85 -11.22
N LEU A 119 -8.95 -4.12 -10.82
CA LEU A 119 -8.12 -5.18 -11.39
C LEU A 119 -8.35 -5.35 -12.90
N ALA A 120 -9.60 -5.27 -13.37
CA ALA A 120 -9.90 -5.33 -14.79
C ALA A 120 -9.21 -4.21 -15.59
N ARG A 121 -9.04 -3.02 -15.00
CA ARG A 121 -8.25 -1.93 -15.62
C ARG A 121 -6.78 -2.30 -15.73
N ALA A 122 -6.19 -2.91 -14.69
CA ALA A 122 -4.80 -3.39 -14.71
C ALA A 122 -4.61 -4.45 -15.80
N GLN A 123 -5.50 -5.44 -15.86
CA GLN A 123 -5.46 -6.51 -16.86
C GLN A 123 -5.62 -5.97 -18.30
N ALA A 124 -6.52 -5.03 -18.51
CA ALA A 124 -6.70 -4.39 -19.83
C ALA A 124 -5.44 -3.63 -20.30
N ARG A 125 -4.76 -2.93 -19.38
CA ARG A 125 -3.49 -2.27 -19.68
C ARG A 125 -2.37 -3.26 -19.96
N LEU A 126 -2.30 -4.37 -19.23
CA LEU A 126 -1.33 -5.43 -19.48
C LEU A 126 -1.59 -6.10 -20.83
N ALA A 127 -2.85 -6.32 -21.22
CA ALA A 127 -3.19 -6.86 -22.54
C ALA A 127 -2.81 -5.88 -23.68
N ALA A 128 -2.95 -4.57 -23.46
CA ALA A 128 -2.55 -3.54 -24.43
C ALA A 128 -1.02 -3.37 -24.56
N ARG A 129 -0.28 -3.68 -23.50
CA ARG A 129 1.20 -3.67 -23.45
C ARG A 129 1.68 -4.93 -22.73
N PRO A 130 1.80 -6.07 -23.43
CA PRO A 130 2.13 -7.34 -22.83
C PRO A 130 3.50 -7.35 -22.16
N ASP A 131 3.53 -7.91 -20.95
CA ASP A 131 4.74 -8.18 -20.18
C ASP A 131 4.63 -9.61 -19.63
N SER A 132 5.40 -10.55 -20.16
CA SER A 132 5.35 -11.97 -19.79
C SER A 132 5.80 -12.25 -18.36
N ARG A 133 6.47 -11.29 -17.72
CA ARG A 133 6.93 -11.36 -16.33
C ARG A 133 6.04 -10.57 -15.36
N MET A 134 4.81 -10.22 -15.79
CA MET A 134 3.84 -9.51 -14.96
C MET A 134 2.50 -10.23 -15.00
N ARG A 135 1.88 -10.42 -13.85
CA ARG A 135 0.54 -11.00 -13.74
C ARG A 135 -0.27 -10.35 -12.63
N TYR A 136 -1.58 -10.42 -12.77
CA TYR A 136 -2.54 -9.91 -11.80
C TYR A 136 -3.50 -10.98 -11.35
N ARG A 137 -3.90 -10.96 -10.08
CA ARG A 137 -4.85 -11.91 -9.48
C ARG A 137 -5.89 -11.19 -8.64
N LEU A 138 -7.17 -11.60 -8.78
CA LEU A 138 -8.26 -11.18 -7.92
C LEU A 138 -8.23 -12.02 -6.63
N ALA A 139 -7.84 -11.42 -5.53
CA ALA A 139 -7.85 -12.06 -4.21
C ALA A 139 -7.82 -11.02 -3.09
N SER A 140 -8.21 -11.45 -1.89
CA SER A 140 -8.14 -10.68 -0.64
C SER A 140 -6.92 -11.03 0.23
N ASP A 141 -6.21 -12.07 -0.14
CA ASP A 141 -5.06 -12.61 0.57
C ASP A 141 -4.05 -13.26 -0.39
N THR A 142 -2.94 -13.76 0.14
CA THR A 142 -1.85 -14.35 -0.65
C THR A 142 -1.80 -15.88 -0.57
N ARG A 143 -2.80 -16.54 0.02
CA ARG A 143 -2.75 -17.97 0.36
C ARG A 143 -2.53 -18.91 -0.82
N ASP A 144 -2.95 -18.53 -2.03
CA ASP A 144 -2.70 -19.30 -3.25
C ASP A 144 -1.28 -19.13 -3.83
N GLU A 145 -0.51 -18.16 -3.31
CA GLU A 145 0.91 -18.05 -3.67
C GLU A 145 1.75 -19.03 -2.83
N PRO A 146 2.82 -19.60 -3.40
CA PRO A 146 3.68 -20.51 -2.65
C PRO A 146 4.31 -19.79 -1.43
N ARG A 147 4.54 -20.54 -0.36
CA ARG A 147 5.25 -20.02 0.82
C ARG A 147 6.69 -19.65 0.44
N GLU A 148 7.24 -18.64 1.11
CA GLU A 148 8.63 -18.23 0.98
C GLU A 148 9.08 -18.09 -0.48
N SER A 149 8.22 -17.53 -1.33
CA SER A 149 8.46 -17.48 -2.77
C SER A 149 8.76 -16.09 -3.31
N PHE A 150 8.62 -15.04 -2.50
CA PHE A 150 8.89 -13.67 -2.92
C PHE A 150 10.17 -13.14 -2.27
N ASP A 151 10.98 -12.45 -3.06
CA ASP A 151 12.17 -11.72 -2.60
C ASP A 151 11.78 -10.37 -1.99
N ALA A 152 10.66 -9.79 -2.47
CA ALA A 152 10.07 -8.61 -1.86
C ALA A 152 8.55 -8.62 -1.96
N ILE A 153 7.91 -8.00 -0.97
CA ILE A 153 6.46 -7.76 -0.92
C ILE A 153 6.21 -6.28 -0.59
N LEU A 154 5.32 -5.66 -1.36
CA LEU A 154 4.87 -4.28 -1.13
C LEU A 154 3.41 -4.28 -0.65
N ALA A 155 3.12 -3.50 0.39
CA ALA A 155 1.78 -3.22 0.89
C ALA A 155 1.66 -1.70 1.14
N LEU A 156 1.61 -0.92 0.03
CA LEU A 156 1.68 0.53 0.06
C LEU A 156 0.28 1.14 0.10
N ALA A 157 0.00 1.90 1.17
CA ALA A 157 -1.31 2.49 1.45
C ALA A 157 -2.47 1.46 1.56
N VAL A 158 -2.17 0.20 1.91
CA VAL A 158 -3.15 -0.87 2.09
C VAL A 158 -3.50 -1.07 3.57
N LEU A 159 -2.49 -0.97 4.46
CA LEU A 159 -2.67 -1.11 5.91
C LEU A 159 -3.13 0.22 6.54
N ARG A 160 -4.04 0.91 5.84
CA ARG A 160 -4.63 2.19 6.26
C ARG A 160 -6.13 2.22 5.93
N HIS A 161 -6.85 3.18 6.49
CA HIS A 161 -8.25 3.41 6.18
C HIS A 161 -8.56 4.91 6.18
N GLY A 162 -9.11 5.43 5.06
CA GLY A 162 -9.36 6.87 4.91
C GLY A 162 -10.31 7.48 5.96
N GLU A 163 -11.19 6.67 6.55
CA GLU A 163 -12.08 7.12 7.61
C GLU A 163 -11.31 7.38 8.92
N LEU A 164 -10.27 6.58 9.23
CA LEU A 164 -9.40 6.82 10.39
C LEU A 164 -8.64 8.14 10.25
N GLU A 165 -8.22 8.49 9.06
CA GLU A 165 -7.55 9.77 8.80
C GLU A 165 -8.51 10.96 8.92
N ALA A 166 -9.73 10.79 8.42
CA ALA A 166 -10.73 11.86 8.42
C ALA A 166 -11.28 12.15 9.82
N THR A 167 -11.54 11.11 10.61
CA THR A 167 -12.23 11.22 11.90
C THR A 167 -11.29 11.17 13.11
N ARG A 168 -10.12 10.56 12.95
CA ARG A 168 -9.09 10.37 13.99
C ARG A 168 -9.67 9.91 15.33
N PRO A 169 -10.47 8.82 15.37
CA PRO A 169 -11.10 8.36 16.59
C PRO A 169 -10.04 7.95 17.63
N ALA A 170 -10.39 7.99 18.91
CA ALA A 170 -9.50 7.53 19.96
C ALA A 170 -9.28 6.01 19.93
N ASP A 171 -10.24 5.26 19.38
CA ASP A 171 -10.22 3.81 19.21
C ASP A 171 -10.64 3.46 17.78
N CYS A 172 -9.87 2.57 17.11
CA CYS A 172 -10.09 2.18 15.73
C CYS A 172 -10.75 0.81 15.55
N THR A 173 -11.15 0.14 16.64
CA THR A 173 -11.66 -1.24 16.65
C THR A 173 -12.78 -1.48 15.64
N GLU A 174 -13.73 -0.57 15.52
CA GLU A 174 -14.89 -0.72 14.63
C GLU A 174 -14.55 -0.52 13.14
N ILE A 175 -13.47 0.22 12.83
CA ILE A 175 -13.11 0.56 11.45
C ILE A 175 -12.03 -0.40 10.92
N MET A 176 -10.93 -0.53 11.67
CA MET A 176 -9.77 -1.33 11.26
C MET A 176 -9.03 -1.84 12.52
N PRO A 177 -9.50 -2.93 13.14
CA PRO A 177 -8.84 -3.48 14.32
C PRO A 177 -7.45 -4.02 13.99
N PHE A 178 -6.52 -3.87 14.94
CA PHE A 178 -5.14 -4.38 14.83
C PHE A 178 -5.07 -5.87 14.46
N ALA A 179 -5.95 -6.68 15.01
CA ALA A 179 -6.00 -8.12 14.72
C ALA A 179 -6.12 -8.42 13.21
N LYS A 180 -6.83 -7.57 12.45
CA LYS A 180 -6.98 -7.69 11.01
C LYS A 180 -5.68 -7.34 10.27
N VAL A 181 -4.98 -6.30 10.70
CA VAL A 181 -3.68 -5.92 10.16
C VAL A 181 -2.63 -6.98 10.47
N ALA A 182 -2.61 -7.49 11.72
CA ALA A 182 -1.72 -8.56 12.13
C ALA A 182 -1.93 -9.84 11.32
N ALA A 183 -3.19 -10.20 11.01
CA ALA A 183 -3.50 -11.36 10.15
C ALA A 183 -2.98 -11.15 8.72
N ALA A 184 -3.12 -9.95 8.15
CA ALA A 184 -2.58 -9.63 6.84
C ALA A 184 -1.05 -9.69 6.82
N LEU A 185 -0.39 -9.12 7.83
CA LEU A 185 1.07 -9.19 7.95
C LEU A 185 1.57 -10.63 8.10
N ALA A 186 0.87 -11.48 8.84
CA ALA A 186 1.20 -12.91 8.96
C ALA A 186 1.02 -13.68 7.63
N ASP A 187 0.02 -13.31 6.82
CA ASP A 187 -0.17 -13.87 5.49
C ASP A 187 0.97 -13.46 4.54
N LEU A 188 1.38 -12.17 4.57
CA LEU A 188 2.50 -11.67 3.77
C LEU A 188 3.84 -12.27 4.23
N ASP A 189 4.07 -12.37 5.55
CA ASP A 189 5.26 -13.02 6.12
C ASP A 189 5.43 -14.44 5.60
N ALA A 190 4.33 -15.21 5.56
CA ALA A 190 4.35 -16.60 5.10
C ALA A 190 4.75 -16.74 3.61
N ARG A 191 4.69 -15.70 2.80
CA ARG A 191 5.06 -15.67 1.37
C ARG A 191 6.43 -15.05 1.13
N LEU A 192 6.91 -14.24 2.05
CA LEU A 192 8.22 -13.63 1.98
C LEU A 192 9.31 -14.64 2.36
N ARG A 193 10.37 -14.74 1.57
CA ARG A 193 11.54 -15.57 1.87
C ARG A 193 12.25 -15.08 3.12
N PRO A 194 12.94 -15.95 3.87
CA PRO A 194 14.00 -15.53 4.77
C PRO A 194 15.01 -14.64 4.01
N GLY A 195 15.44 -13.54 4.61
CA GLY A 195 16.26 -12.53 3.94
C GLY A 195 15.54 -11.66 2.91
N GLY A 196 14.23 -11.78 2.79
CA GLY A 196 13.40 -10.95 1.88
C GLY A 196 13.01 -9.60 2.49
N TRP A 197 12.46 -8.71 1.65
CA TRP A 197 12.10 -7.34 2.00
C TRP A 197 10.60 -7.12 1.99
N LEU A 198 10.05 -6.57 3.05
CA LEU A 198 8.67 -6.09 3.14
C LEU A 198 8.67 -4.57 3.10
N ALA A 199 8.03 -3.97 2.08
CA ALA A 199 7.83 -2.53 1.99
C ALA A 199 6.41 -2.16 2.42
N VAL A 200 6.28 -1.37 3.49
CA VAL A 200 5.01 -0.89 4.00
C VAL A 200 5.11 0.61 4.21
N TRP A 201 4.24 1.37 3.56
CA TRP A 201 4.14 2.81 3.77
C TRP A 201 2.69 3.25 3.83
N HIS A 202 2.43 4.34 4.57
CA HIS A 202 1.09 4.79 4.90
C HIS A 202 0.26 3.70 5.59
N ALA A 203 0.71 3.28 6.77
CA ALA A 203 0.04 2.31 7.62
C ALA A 203 -0.37 2.95 8.96
N HIS A 204 -1.53 2.55 9.48
CA HIS A 204 -2.01 3.02 10.79
C HIS A 204 -1.46 2.24 11.98
N PHE A 205 -0.64 1.21 11.72
CA PHE A 205 -0.01 0.39 12.74
C PHE A 205 1.45 0.15 12.39
N ARG A 206 2.29 -0.01 13.40
CA ARG A 206 3.68 -0.39 13.19
C ARG A 206 3.75 -1.85 12.75
N VAL A 207 4.54 -2.11 11.73
CA VAL A 207 4.74 -3.47 11.19
C VAL A 207 5.26 -4.42 12.27
N ARG A 208 6.21 -3.98 13.09
CA ARG A 208 6.83 -4.79 14.14
C ARG A 208 5.96 -5.00 15.37
N ASP A 209 4.77 -4.40 15.46
CA ASP A 209 3.80 -4.70 16.50
C ASP A 209 3.10 -6.06 16.30
N ALA A 210 3.06 -6.55 15.05
CA ALA A 210 2.51 -7.86 14.75
C ALA A 210 3.52 -8.98 15.06
N ALA A 211 3.05 -10.06 15.67
CA ALA A 211 3.91 -11.17 16.10
C ALA A 211 4.72 -11.79 14.96
N ALA A 212 4.15 -11.91 13.76
CA ALA A 212 4.81 -12.47 12.59
C ALA A 212 5.99 -11.63 12.07
N THR A 213 5.96 -10.33 12.30
CA THR A 213 6.97 -9.38 11.80
C THR A 213 7.74 -8.67 12.91
N ALA A 214 7.57 -9.09 14.17
CA ALA A 214 8.20 -8.47 15.34
C ALA A 214 9.75 -8.53 15.31
N GLY A 215 10.31 -9.56 14.68
CA GLY A 215 11.76 -9.75 14.53
C GLY A 215 12.36 -9.11 13.26
N TYR A 216 11.57 -8.37 12.47
CA TYR A 216 12.10 -7.73 11.26
C TYR A 216 12.95 -6.50 11.60
N ASP A 217 14.01 -6.28 10.84
CA ASP A 217 14.82 -5.07 10.92
C ASP A 217 14.15 -3.99 10.09
N GLY A 218 13.69 -2.90 10.75
CA GLY A 218 13.01 -1.77 10.09
C GLY A 218 13.97 -0.67 9.72
N GLU A 219 13.81 -0.13 8.50
CA GLU A 219 14.58 1.00 7.99
C GLU A 219 13.66 2.19 7.66
N SER A 220 14.09 3.37 8.07
CA SER A 220 13.52 4.64 7.61
C SER A 220 14.26 5.12 6.37
N LEU A 221 13.56 5.81 5.48
CA LEU A 221 14.16 6.48 4.33
C LEU A 221 14.00 8.00 4.49
N PRO A 222 14.90 8.83 3.91
CA PRO A 222 14.91 10.27 4.16
C PRO A 222 13.56 10.98 3.93
N PHE A 223 12.73 10.47 3.04
CA PHE A 223 11.42 11.02 2.72
C PHE A 223 10.29 10.49 3.63
N SER A 224 10.50 9.41 4.39
CA SER A 224 9.48 8.78 5.25
C SER A 224 9.43 9.35 6.67
N GLU A 225 10.42 10.16 7.05
CA GLU A 225 10.60 10.63 8.43
C GLU A 225 9.52 11.61 8.90
N ASN A 226 8.79 12.24 7.97
CA ASN A 226 7.83 13.28 8.30
C ASN A 226 6.58 13.20 7.41
N ASP A 227 5.74 12.17 7.55
CA ASP A 227 4.39 12.24 7.01
C ASP A 227 3.38 12.61 8.12
N PRO A 228 3.01 13.91 8.23
CA PRO A 228 2.12 14.39 9.28
C PRO A 228 0.66 13.92 9.12
N LEU A 229 0.35 13.16 8.08
CA LEU A 229 -1.00 12.69 7.77
C LEU A 229 -1.31 11.33 8.41
N ASP A 230 -0.30 10.57 8.78
CA ASP A 230 -0.50 9.24 9.34
C ASP A 230 -1.00 9.34 10.79
N VAL A 231 -2.19 8.77 11.01
CA VAL A 231 -2.71 8.52 12.35
C VAL A 231 -2.25 7.13 12.76
N LEU A 232 -1.58 7.03 13.89
CA LEU A 232 -1.02 5.78 14.39
C LEU A 232 -1.88 5.22 15.55
N TYR A 233 -2.07 3.90 15.56
CA TYR A 233 -2.75 3.16 16.61
C TYR A 233 -1.86 2.06 17.21
N GLY A 234 -2.06 1.77 18.47
CA GLY A 234 -1.40 0.67 19.19
C GLY A 234 -2.07 -0.70 18.94
N LYS A 235 -1.44 -1.75 19.41
CA LYS A 235 -2.00 -3.14 19.38
C LYS A 235 -3.34 -3.28 20.09
N ASP A 236 -3.64 -2.39 21.00
CA ASP A 236 -4.90 -2.25 21.74
C ASP A 236 -5.97 -1.44 20.98
N ASN A 237 -5.70 -1.05 19.73
CA ASN A 237 -6.52 -0.19 18.87
C ASN A 237 -6.65 1.27 19.35
N VAL A 238 -5.92 1.68 20.37
CA VAL A 238 -5.94 3.04 20.92
C VAL A 238 -4.99 3.93 20.10
N ARG A 239 -5.44 5.16 19.79
CA ARG A 239 -4.64 6.13 19.06
C ARG A 239 -3.38 6.55 19.83
N LEU A 240 -2.26 6.59 19.15
CA LEU A 240 -0.96 7.01 19.66
C LEU A 240 -0.68 8.45 19.25
N ASP A 241 -0.96 9.42 20.13
CA ASP A 241 -0.76 10.83 19.83
C ASP A 241 0.72 11.22 19.89
N GLY A 242 1.17 12.06 18.96
CA GLY A 242 2.54 12.58 18.91
C GLY A 242 3.61 11.57 18.47
N LEU A 243 3.21 10.38 18.05
CA LEU A 243 4.13 9.38 17.48
C LEU A 243 4.00 9.31 15.96
N THR A 244 5.13 9.07 15.30
CA THR A 244 5.22 8.85 13.85
C THR A 244 5.73 7.45 13.57
N ASN A 245 5.42 6.93 12.38
CA ASN A 245 5.96 5.68 11.88
C ASN A 245 6.83 5.97 10.64
N ALA A 246 8.14 6.08 10.87
CA ALA A 246 9.10 6.41 9.82
C ALA A 246 9.66 5.19 9.08
N GLU A 247 9.56 4.00 9.68
CA GLU A 247 10.05 2.76 9.07
C GLU A 247 9.15 2.36 7.89
N VAL A 248 9.75 2.11 6.73
CA VAL A 248 9.03 1.78 5.49
C VAL A 248 9.58 0.54 4.78
N LEU A 249 10.81 0.15 5.04
CA LEU A 249 11.41 -1.10 4.57
C LEU A 249 11.74 -1.98 5.76
N PHE A 250 11.42 -3.26 5.64
CA PHE A 250 11.59 -4.23 6.71
C PHE A 250 12.26 -5.48 6.14
N HIS A 251 13.43 -5.81 6.70
CA HIS A 251 14.17 -7.00 6.32
C HIS A 251 13.78 -8.19 7.19
N LYS A 252 13.33 -9.26 6.57
CA LYS A 252 13.03 -10.52 7.25
C LYS A 252 14.33 -11.22 7.63
N PRO A 253 14.51 -11.66 8.88
CA PRO A 253 15.66 -12.47 9.26
C PRO A 253 15.83 -13.71 8.37
N ALA A 254 17.10 -14.13 8.16
CA ALA A 254 17.47 -15.32 7.38
C ALA A 254 17.11 -16.62 8.11
#